data_8387a8045df5f1244805a23608cb2c2e
#
_entry.id   8387a8045df5f1244805a23608cb2c2e
#
_cell.length_a   1.000
_cell.length_b   1.000
_cell.length_c   1.000
_cell.angle_alpha   90.00
_cell.angle_beta   90.00
_cell.angle_gamma   90.00
#
_symmetry.space_group_name_H-M   'P 1'
#
loop_
_entity.id
_entity.type
_entity.pdbx_description
1 polymer ?
#
loop_
_entity_poly.entity_id
_entity_poly.type
_entity_poly.pdbx_seq_one_letter_code
_entity_poly.pdbx_strand_id
1 'polypeptide(L)'
;MVKHYAVTKPEVMLSRPAGPKKFALLEVEGHPCAQLLIAFTDSPDMEFCFFKDEKDGLWKLDWQQFARYQPQSWEDFVRGKGEGIGEFRVWMIRDRMSESRDDYAYRLIAPGMNGTNDRSIARPMVYVPKKSDMGKRLFMLFKMDEEMLHSPYKVLNANDDRGALRVRVLLSRSKEPNRKGEYSFTLVKLLGEGWYGLSAAK
;
A
#
# COMPACT_ATOMS: atom_id res chain seq x y z
N MET A 1 -16.39 -4.97 -11.97
CA MET A 1 -17.02 -4.19 -10.88
C MET A 1 -18.21 -4.93 -10.23
N VAL A 2 -19.19 -5.42 -11.01
CA VAL A 2 -20.41 -6.10 -10.49
C VAL A 2 -20.14 -7.37 -9.65
N LYS A 3 -19.11 -8.15 -9.98
CA LYS A 3 -18.77 -9.39 -9.24
C LYS A 3 -18.21 -9.15 -7.83
N HIS A 4 -17.61 -8.00 -7.57
CA HIS A 4 -17.04 -7.69 -6.25
C HIS A 4 -18.13 -7.32 -5.24
N TYR A 5 -19.17 -6.64 -5.66
CA TYR A 5 -20.32 -6.29 -4.82
C TYR A 5 -21.17 -7.48 -4.38
N ALA A 6 -21.18 -8.57 -5.15
CA ALA A 6 -21.98 -9.76 -4.81
C ALA A 6 -21.41 -10.57 -3.64
N VAL A 7 -20.13 -10.35 -3.26
CA VAL A 7 -19.44 -11.14 -2.22
C VAL A 7 -19.31 -10.39 -0.90
N THR A 8 -19.35 -9.05 -0.92
CA THR A 8 -19.22 -8.24 0.30
C THR A 8 -20.62 -7.93 0.83
N LYS A 9 -21.00 -8.54 1.95
CA LYS A 9 -22.26 -8.22 2.62
C LYS A 9 -22.34 -6.72 2.92
N PRO A 10 -23.51 -6.08 2.70
CA PRO A 10 -23.70 -4.64 2.89
C PRO A 10 -23.58 -4.16 4.36
N GLU A 11 -23.35 -5.03 5.30
CA GLU A 11 -23.20 -4.71 6.72
C GLU A 11 -22.07 -3.69 7.02
N VAL A 12 -21.05 -3.60 6.14
CA VAL A 12 -19.99 -2.57 6.27
C VAL A 12 -20.48 -1.15 5.94
N MET A 13 -21.65 -1.01 5.31
CA MET A 13 -22.22 0.30 4.97
C MET A 13 -23.07 0.95 6.09
N LEU A 14 -23.21 0.30 7.22
CA LEU A 14 -24.03 0.81 8.33
C LEU A 14 -23.24 1.60 9.38
N SER A 15 -21.92 1.69 9.26
CA SER A 15 -21.11 2.53 10.14
C SER A 15 -21.49 4.01 10.00
N ARG A 16 -21.82 4.65 11.11
CA ARG A 16 -22.22 6.07 11.12
C ARG A 16 -20.98 6.97 11.12
N PRO A 17 -20.82 7.84 10.11
CA PRO A 17 -19.72 8.79 10.13
C PRO A 17 -19.89 9.76 11.30
N ALA A 18 -18.85 9.90 12.10
CA ALA A 18 -18.79 10.91 13.18
C ALA A 18 -18.33 12.27 12.65
N GLY A 19 -17.73 12.31 11.47
CA GLY A 19 -17.32 13.52 10.78
C GLY A 19 -15.91 13.44 10.17
N PRO A 20 -15.55 14.43 9.36
CA PRO A 20 -14.22 14.49 8.77
C PRO A 20 -13.18 14.83 9.87
N LYS A 21 -12.10 14.05 9.91
CA LYS A 21 -10.93 14.31 10.79
C LYS A 21 -9.87 15.14 10.09
N LYS A 22 -9.61 14.82 8.82
CA LYS A 22 -8.57 15.46 8.02
C LYS A 22 -9.00 15.56 6.57
N PHE A 23 -8.57 16.62 5.92
CA PHE A 23 -8.73 16.85 4.50
C PHE A 23 -7.42 17.40 3.94
N ALA A 24 -7.00 16.93 2.78
CA ALA A 24 -5.85 17.44 2.05
C ALA A 24 -6.12 17.43 0.54
N LEU A 25 -5.64 18.48 -0.13
CA LEU A 25 -5.53 18.51 -1.59
C LEU A 25 -4.07 18.26 -1.94
N LEU A 26 -3.83 17.31 -2.80
CA LEU A 26 -2.51 16.82 -3.20
C LEU A 26 -2.43 16.77 -4.71
N GLU A 27 -1.22 16.58 -5.21
CA GLU A 27 -0.96 16.14 -6.56
C GLU A 27 -0.30 14.75 -6.49
N VAL A 28 -0.87 13.78 -7.18
CA VAL A 28 -0.38 12.41 -7.25
C VAL A 28 -0.13 12.04 -8.70
N GLU A 29 1.13 11.81 -9.06
CA GLU A 29 1.53 11.48 -10.43
C GLU A 29 1.03 12.51 -11.47
N GLY A 30 0.99 13.81 -11.12
CA GLY A 30 0.49 14.89 -11.98
C GLY A 30 -1.03 15.08 -11.97
N HIS A 31 -1.77 14.31 -11.18
CA HIS A 31 -3.24 14.41 -11.09
C HIS A 31 -3.68 15.03 -9.77
N PRO A 32 -4.60 16.02 -9.79
CA PRO A 32 -5.20 16.55 -8.57
C PRO A 32 -5.92 15.46 -7.78
N CYS A 33 -5.57 15.33 -6.51
CA CYS A 33 -6.12 14.33 -5.59
C CYS A 33 -6.65 15.02 -4.34
N ALA A 34 -7.86 14.68 -3.93
CA ALA A 34 -8.44 15.06 -2.64
C ALA A 34 -8.44 13.84 -1.71
N GLN A 35 -7.78 13.96 -0.56
CA GLN A 35 -7.83 12.96 0.49
C GLN A 35 -8.73 13.40 1.63
N LEU A 36 -9.56 12.48 2.11
CA LEU A 36 -10.46 12.69 3.22
C LEU A 36 -10.37 11.53 4.21
N LEU A 37 -10.01 11.81 5.45
CA LEU A 37 -10.08 10.86 6.56
C LEU A 37 -11.37 11.09 7.33
N ILE A 38 -12.25 10.11 7.37
CA ILE A 38 -13.52 10.15 8.09
C ILE A 38 -13.45 9.26 9.32
N ALA A 39 -13.83 9.83 10.46
CA ALA A 39 -14.05 9.06 11.67
C ALA A 39 -15.43 8.40 11.61
N PHE A 40 -15.50 7.18 12.16
CA PHE A 40 -16.74 6.45 12.37
C PHE A 40 -16.91 6.17 13.86
N THR A 41 -18.17 6.05 14.31
CA THR A 41 -18.47 5.81 15.74
C THR A 41 -18.23 4.36 16.15
N ASP A 42 -18.32 3.43 15.22
CA ASP A 42 -18.40 1.98 15.43
C ASP A 42 -17.42 1.18 14.59
N SER A 43 -16.54 1.86 13.86
CA SER A 43 -15.51 1.25 13.05
C SER A 43 -14.24 2.11 12.99
N PRO A 44 -13.09 1.56 12.55
CA PRO A 44 -11.89 2.34 12.33
C PRO A 44 -12.11 3.48 11.34
N ASP A 45 -11.33 4.56 11.51
CA ASP A 45 -11.30 5.67 10.56
C ASP A 45 -11.04 5.17 9.14
N MET A 46 -11.75 5.74 8.17
CA MET A 46 -11.60 5.37 6.76
C MET A 46 -11.05 6.53 5.95
N GLU A 47 -10.11 6.20 5.10
CA GLU A 47 -9.50 7.12 4.15
C GLU A 47 -10.12 6.98 2.77
N PHE A 48 -10.52 8.10 2.21
CA PHE A 48 -11.09 8.22 0.88
C PHE A 48 -10.17 9.10 0.03
N CYS A 49 -9.86 8.65 -1.18
CA CYS A 49 -9.12 9.43 -2.16
C CYS A 49 -10.01 9.66 -3.38
N PHE A 50 -10.02 10.89 -3.86
CA PHE A 50 -10.77 11.27 -5.04
C PHE A 50 -9.82 11.91 -6.05
N PHE A 51 -9.88 11.47 -7.30
CA PHE A 51 -9.19 12.11 -8.40
C PHE A 51 -10.14 12.95 -9.23
N LYS A 52 -9.68 14.11 -9.68
CA LYS A 52 -10.42 14.92 -10.62
C LYS A 52 -10.29 14.32 -12.00
N ASP A 53 -11.41 13.90 -12.59
CA ASP A 53 -11.45 13.38 -13.94
C ASP A 53 -11.27 14.53 -14.95
N GLU A 54 -10.33 14.39 -15.86
CA GLU A 54 -10.01 15.42 -16.86
C GLU A 54 -11.12 15.61 -17.89
N LYS A 55 -11.96 14.59 -18.11
CA LYS A 55 -13.01 14.62 -19.15
C LYS A 55 -14.23 15.41 -18.72
N ASP A 56 -14.66 15.27 -17.49
CA ASP A 56 -15.90 15.87 -16.96
C ASP A 56 -15.66 16.85 -15.80
N GLY A 57 -14.41 16.95 -15.33
CA GLY A 57 -14.01 17.81 -14.22
C GLY A 57 -14.55 17.38 -12.85
N LEU A 58 -15.20 16.22 -12.74
CA LEU A 58 -15.79 15.74 -11.51
C LEU A 58 -14.75 14.99 -10.66
N TRP A 59 -14.94 15.05 -9.35
CA TRP A 59 -14.18 14.26 -8.39
C TRP A 59 -14.73 12.84 -8.33
N LYS A 60 -13.89 11.85 -8.64
CA LYS A 60 -14.24 10.42 -8.64
C LYS A 60 -13.46 9.69 -7.57
N LEU A 61 -14.16 8.86 -6.80
CA LEU A 61 -13.53 8.01 -5.78
C LEU A 61 -12.54 7.04 -6.42
N ASP A 62 -11.32 7.02 -5.90
CA ASP A 62 -10.37 5.93 -6.19
C ASP A 62 -10.83 4.65 -5.49
N TRP A 63 -11.65 3.92 -6.21
CA TRP A 63 -12.21 2.67 -5.70
C TRP A 63 -11.14 1.62 -5.40
N GLN A 64 -10.07 1.58 -6.17
CA GLN A 64 -9.00 0.60 -5.96
C GLN A 64 -8.24 0.85 -4.67
N GLN A 65 -7.96 2.12 -4.36
CA GLN A 65 -7.35 2.52 -3.10
C GLN A 65 -8.31 2.26 -1.94
N PHE A 66 -9.55 2.69 -2.06
CA PHE A 66 -10.58 2.53 -1.03
C PHE A 66 -10.84 1.05 -0.68
N ALA A 67 -11.07 0.21 -1.70
CA ALA A 67 -11.31 -1.22 -1.53
C ALA A 67 -10.03 -2.00 -1.21
N ARG A 68 -8.85 -1.35 -1.19
CA ARG A 68 -7.53 -2.03 -1.08
C ARG A 68 -7.42 -3.17 -2.07
N TYR A 69 -7.93 -2.93 -3.28
CA TYR A 69 -8.03 -3.93 -4.33
C TYR A 69 -6.66 -4.51 -4.68
N GLN A 70 -6.60 -5.82 -4.76
CA GLN A 70 -5.44 -6.58 -5.22
C GLN A 70 -5.91 -7.59 -6.28
N PRO A 71 -5.21 -7.70 -7.43
CA PRO A 71 -5.58 -8.65 -8.49
C PRO A 71 -5.58 -10.10 -8.05
N GLN A 72 -4.71 -10.44 -7.09
CA GLN A 72 -4.66 -11.75 -6.45
C GLN A 72 -4.51 -11.64 -4.93
N SER A 73 -4.89 -12.69 -4.22
CA SER A 73 -4.79 -12.75 -2.76
C SER A 73 -3.32 -12.70 -2.31
N TRP A 74 -2.99 -11.77 -1.41
CA TRP A 74 -1.69 -11.71 -0.76
C TRP A 74 -1.34 -13.01 -0.05
N GLU A 75 -2.28 -13.55 0.70
CA GLU A 75 -2.09 -14.78 1.48
C GLU A 75 -1.78 -15.98 0.57
N ASP A 76 -2.51 -16.13 -0.54
CA ASP A 76 -2.23 -17.18 -1.51
C ASP A 76 -0.88 -16.96 -2.18
N PHE A 77 -0.54 -15.73 -2.55
CA PHE A 77 0.76 -15.42 -3.14
C PHE A 77 1.92 -15.78 -2.21
N VAL A 78 1.88 -15.38 -0.94
CA VAL A 78 2.99 -15.66 0.00
C VAL A 78 3.08 -17.14 0.37
N ARG A 79 1.99 -17.89 0.27
CA ARG A 79 1.93 -19.35 0.48
C ARG A 79 2.27 -20.18 -0.76
N GLY A 80 2.65 -19.57 -1.85
CA GLY A 80 3.05 -20.29 -3.06
C GLY A 80 1.92 -20.59 -4.02
N LYS A 81 0.70 -20.13 -3.78
CA LYS A 81 -0.47 -20.32 -4.66
C LYS A 81 -0.57 -19.18 -5.68
N GLY A 82 -1.33 -19.44 -6.74
CA GLY A 82 -1.55 -18.46 -7.81
C GLY A 82 -0.31 -18.18 -8.65
N GLU A 83 -0.29 -17.03 -9.31
CA GLU A 83 0.79 -16.62 -10.19
C GLU A 83 2.06 -16.27 -9.40
N GLY A 84 3.23 -16.56 -10.00
CA GLY A 84 4.54 -16.27 -9.40
C GLY A 84 4.94 -14.78 -9.44
N ILE A 85 4.11 -13.93 -10.05
CA ILE A 85 4.28 -12.48 -10.12
C ILE A 85 2.94 -11.81 -9.84
N GLY A 86 2.94 -10.69 -9.10
CA GLY A 86 1.70 -9.98 -8.77
C GLY A 86 1.90 -8.55 -8.33
N GLU A 87 0.87 -7.74 -8.57
CA GLU A 87 0.76 -6.37 -8.08
C GLU A 87 0.10 -6.37 -6.69
N PHE A 88 0.74 -5.66 -5.74
CA PHE A 88 0.25 -5.57 -4.37
C PHE A 88 0.34 -4.14 -3.84
N ARG A 89 -0.65 -3.78 -3.04
CA ARG A 89 -0.63 -2.62 -2.14
C ARG A 89 -0.16 -3.10 -0.78
N VAL A 90 0.97 -2.58 -0.32
CA VAL A 90 1.61 -3.05 0.92
C VAL A 90 2.10 -1.87 1.76
N TRP A 91 2.22 -2.12 3.06
CA TRP A 91 3.10 -1.37 3.91
C TRP A 91 4.52 -1.90 3.72
N MET A 92 5.46 -1.02 3.46
CA MET A 92 6.88 -1.34 3.36
C MET A 92 7.62 -0.71 4.53
N ILE A 93 8.32 -1.53 5.31
CA ILE A 93 9.11 -1.09 6.46
C ILE A 93 10.57 -1.40 6.18
N ARG A 94 11.43 -0.41 6.34
CA ARG A 94 12.88 -0.61 6.24
C ARG A 94 13.38 -1.37 7.47
N ASP A 95 13.97 -2.53 7.27
CA ASP A 95 14.55 -3.37 8.33
C ASP A 95 16.07 -3.23 8.36
N ARG A 96 16.53 -2.20 9.09
CA ARG A 96 17.97 -1.88 9.19
C ARG A 96 18.82 -3.00 9.78
N MET A 97 18.22 -3.87 10.61
CA MET A 97 18.93 -5.00 11.24
C MET A 97 19.21 -6.13 10.25
N SER A 98 18.41 -6.23 9.20
CA SER A 98 18.55 -7.25 8.15
C SER A 98 19.31 -6.76 6.91
N GLU A 99 19.75 -5.50 6.89
CA GLU A 99 20.53 -4.95 5.77
C GLU A 99 21.91 -5.58 5.68
N SER A 100 22.36 -5.81 4.44
CA SER A 100 23.74 -6.18 4.15
C SER A 100 24.59 -4.95 3.80
N ARG A 101 25.87 -5.19 3.51
CA ARG A 101 26.78 -4.15 2.97
C ARG A 101 26.22 -3.59 1.65
N ASP A 102 25.67 -4.45 0.80
CA ASP A 102 25.30 -4.13 -0.58
C ASP A 102 23.81 -3.96 -0.80
N ASP A 103 22.96 -4.44 0.14
CA ASP A 103 21.50 -4.42 0.00
C ASP A 103 20.81 -3.71 1.15
N TYR A 104 19.74 -2.98 0.81
CA TYR A 104 18.69 -2.60 1.74
C TYR A 104 17.74 -3.77 1.96
N ALA A 105 17.22 -3.92 3.17
CA ALA A 105 16.21 -4.91 3.50
C ALA A 105 14.87 -4.22 3.81
N TYR A 106 13.80 -4.70 3.21
CA TYR A 106 12.45 -4.18 3.42
C TYR A 106 11.49 -5.32 3.76
N ARG A 107 10.72 -5.12 4.82
CA ARG A 107 9.64 -6.00 5.21
C ARG A 107 8.33 -5.52 4.61
N LEU A 108 7.57 -6.42 4.01
CA LEU A 108 6.29 -6.13 3.37
C LEU A 108 5.14 -6.65 4.24
N ILE A 109 4.12 -5.82 4.40
CA ILE A 109 2.94 -6.16 5.19
C ILE A 109 1.72 -5.79 4.35
N ALA A 110 0.85 -6.77 4.06
CA ALA A 110 -0.41 -6.46 3.41
C ALA A 110 -1.33 -5.68 4.37
N PRO A 111 -2.07 -4.69 3.88
CA PRO A 111 -3.08 -4.04 4.68
C PRO A 111 -4.21 -5.03 4.96
N GLY A 112 -4.49 -5.30 6.23
CA GLY A 112 -5.70 -6.01 6.64
C GLY A 112 -6.94 -5.20 6.24
N MET A 113 -8.06 -5.88 5.95
CA MET A 113 -9.32 -5.20 5.60
C MET A 113 -9.80 -4.25 6.71
N ASN A 114 -9.40 -4.51 7.96
CA ASN A 114 -9.82 -3.74 9.15
C ASN A 114 -8.66 -2.98 9.82
N GLY A 115 -7.56 -2.72 9.13
CA GLY A 115 -6.38 -2.11 9.77
C GLY A 115 -5.67 -3.01 10.79
N THR A 116 -6.18 -4.20 11.02
CA THR A 116 -5.56 -5.17 11.92
C THR A 116 -4.33 -5.77 11.27
N ASN A 117 -3.19 -5.61 11.92
CA ASN A 117 -1.98 -6.35 11.60
C ASN A 117 -2.19 -7.81 11.99
N ASP A 118 -2.78 -8.60 11.12
CA ASP A 118 -2.84 -10.04 11.36
C ASP A 118 -1.42 -10.59 11.35
N ARG A 119 -0.94 -10.95 12.53
CA ARG A 119 0.41 -11.48 12.73
C ARG A 119 0.56 -12.89 12.17
N SER A 120 -0.54 -13.56 11.84
CA SER A 120 -0.53 -14.91 11.26
C SER A 120 -0.13 -14.90 9.78
N ILE A 121 -0.23 -13.76 9.10
CA ILE A 121 0.13 -13.64 7.68
C ILE A 121 1.64 -13.40 7.56
N ALA A 122 2.28 -14.17 6.69
CA ALA A 122 3.70 -14.03 6.42
C ALA A 122 4.06 -12.61 5.98
N ARG A 123 5.18 -12.12 6.52
CA ARG A 123 5.74 -10.78 6.26
C ARG A 123 7.03 -10.94 5.46
N PRO A 124 6.95 -11.15 4.16
CA PRO A 124 8.13 -11.41 3.36
C PRO A 124 9.12 -10.26 3.42
N MET A 125 10.40 -10.63 3.36
CA MET A 125 11.51 -9.71 3.21
C MET A 125 11.89 -9.63 1.73
N VAL A 126 12.18 -8.42 1.27
CA VAL A 126 12.80 -8.18 -0.05
C VAL A 126 14.12 -7.45 0.15
N TYR A 127 15.11 -7.84 -0.64
CA TYR A 127 16.44 -7.23 -0.63
C TYR A 127 16.62 -6.46 -1.92
N VAL A 128 17.06 -5.19 -1.80
CA VAL A 128 17.20 -4.29 -2.94
C VAL A 128 18.63 -3.73 -2.95
N PRO A 129 19.39 -3.93 -4.05
CA PRO A 129 20.75 -3.44 -4.13
C PRO A 129 20.84 -1.93 -3.93
N LYS A 130 21.70 -1.48 -3.01
CA LYS A 130 21.86 -0.05 -2.65
C LYS A 130 22.25 0.82 -3.83
N LYS A 131 23.03 0.27 -4.77
CA LYS A 131 23.52 0.98 -5.95
C LYS A 131 22.52 1.03 -7.09
N SER A 132 21.44 0.23 -7.05
CA SER A 132 20.38 0.24 -8.07
C SER A 132 19.56 1.52 -8.01
N ASP A 133 18.92 1.90 -9.12
CA ASP A 133 18.01 3.05 -9.13
C ASP A 133 16.81 2.85 -8.20
N MET A 134 16.32 1.62 -8.11
CA MET A 134 15.30 1.24 -7.13
C MET A 134 15.78 1.46 -5.70
N GLY A 135 16.99 1.01 -5.37
CA GLY A 135 17.57 1.19 -4.03
C GLY A 135 17.75 2.66 -3.67
N LYS A 136 18.25 3.48 -4.59
CA LYS A 136 18.38 4.93 -4.41
C LYS A 136 17.02 5.59 -4.20
N ARG A 137 16.03 5.26 -5.04
CA ARG A 137 14.66 5.80 -4.94
C ARG A 137 14.02 5.46 -3.60
N LEU A 138 14.05 4.19 -3.20
CA LEU A 138 13.50 3.76 -1.91
C LEU A 138 14.21 4.43 -0.73
N PHE A 139 15.54 4.54 -0.79
CA PHE A 139 16.31 5.25 0.25
C PHE A 139 15.83 6.70 0.41
N MET A 140 15.64 7.42 -0.68
CA MET A 140 15.15 8.81 -0.65
C MET A 140 13.74 8.91 -0.09
N LEU A 141 12.85 8.00 -0.47
CA LEU A 141 11.47 7.96 0.05
C LEU A 141 11.46 7.77 1.58
N PHE A 142 12.24 6.82 2.09
CA PHE A 142 12.33 6.60 3.53
C PHE A 142 12.98 7.76 4.26
N LYS A 143 13.99 8.41 3.66
CA LYS A 143 14.63 9.60 4.23
C LYS A 143 13.66 10.79 4.30
N MET A 144 12.93 11.06 3.22
CA MET A 144 11.92 12.14 3.19
C MET A 144 10.84 11.89 4.23
N ASP A 145 10.42 10.65 4.41
CA ASP A 145 9.45 10.27 5.41
C ASP A 145 9.95 10.50 6.84
N GLU A 146 11.18 10.11 7.14
CA GLU A 146 11.82 10.41 8.44
C GLU A 146 11.89 11.92 8.71
N GLU A 147 12.21 12.73 7.70
CA GLU A 147 12.22 14.19 7.80
C GLU A 147 10.83 14.79 8.00
N MET A 148 9.82 14.24 7.31
CA MET A 148 8.41 14.70 7.41
C MET A 148 7.72 14.28 8.71
N LEU A 149 8.16 13.22 9.38
CA LEU A 149 7.65 12.84 10.72
C LEU A 149 7.80 13.97 11.75
N HIS A 150 8.78 14.84 11.55
CA HIS A 150 9.04 16.02 12.40
C HIS A 150 8.38 17.31 11.85
N SER A 151 7.71 17.26 10.70
CA SER A 151 7.04 18.40 10.09
C SER A 151 5.65 18.60 10.70
N PRO A 152 5.25 19.86 11.04
CA PRO A 152 3.89 20.17 11.43
C PRO A 152 2.88 19.95 10.28
N TYR A 153 3.35 19.81 9.05
CA TYR A 153 2.56 19.51 7.85
C TYR A 153 2.53 18.01 7.55
N LYS A 154 2.20 17.19 8.54
CA LYS A 154 1.99 15.75 8.36
C LYS A 154 0.95 15.53 7.27
N VAL A 155 1.39 15.18 6.06
CA VAL A 155 0.50 14.78 4.97
C VAL A 155 -0.22 13.51 5.40
N LEU A 156 -1.49 13.34 5.00
CA LEU A 156 -2.31 12.17 5.37
C LEU A 156 -1.68 10.83 4.95
N ASN A 157 -0.77 10.86 3.97
CA ASN A 157 0.04 9.70 3.55
C ASN A 157 1.26 9.41 4.42
N ALA A 158 1.63 10.31 5.29
CA ALA A 158 2.73 10.05 6.19
C ALA A 158 2.28 8.95 7.15
N ASN A 159 2.68 7.77 6.85
CA ASN A 159 3.00 6.63 7.68
C ASN A 159 2.20 6.43 8.96
N ASP A 160 1.88 5.19 9.19
CA ASP A 160 1.61 4.81 10.56
C ASP A 160 2.83 5.23 11.41
N ASP A 161 2.64 5.40 12.71
CA ASP A 161 3.66 5.87 13.67
C ASP A 161 4.93 4.99 13.74
N ARG A 162 5.12 4.06 12.79
CA ARG A 162 6.18 3.04 12.74
C ARG A 162 7.18 3.21 11.61
N GLY A 163 7.13 4.30 10.83
CA GLY A 163 8.01 4.50 9.68
C GLY A 163 7.73 3.51 8.55
N ALA A 164 6.46 3.18 8.33
CA ALA A 164 6.03 2.33 7.22
C ALA A 164 5.53 3.19 6.06
N LEU A 165 6.05 2.94 4.86
CA LEU A 165 5.58 3.56 3.62
C LEU A 165 4.44 2.76 3.01
N ARG A 166 3.38 3.43 2.57
CA ARG A 166 2.37 2.85 1.68
C ARG A 166 2.93 2.85 0.27
N VAL A 167 3.05 1.67 -0.32
CA VAL A 167 3.55 1.54 -1.69
C VAL A 167 2.73 0.55 -2.48
N ARG A 168 2.69 0.77 -3.79
CA ARG A 168 2.21 -0.18 -4.76
C ARG A 168 3.39 -0.80 -5.46
N VAL A 169 3.49 -2.12 -5.42
CA VAL A 169 4.66 -2.87 -5.86
C VAL A 169 4.30 -4.02 -6.79
N LEU A 170 5.18 -4.32 -7.73
CA LEU A 170 5.18 -5.57 -8.47
C LEU A 170 6.22 -6.49 -7.81
N LEU A 171 5.77 -7.63 -7.35
CA LEU A 171 6.61 -8.65 -6.71
C LEU A 171 6.70 -9.90 -7.56
N SER A 172 7.85 -10.55 -7.56
CA SER A 172 7.97 -11.94 -8.00
C SER A 172 8.32 -12.84 -6.81
N ARG A 173 7.85 -14.07 -6.88
CA ARG A 173 8.11 -15.15 -5.94
C ARG A 173 8.96 -16.22 -6.62
N SER A 174 9.88 -16.84 -5.88
CA SER A 174 10.62 -18.03 -6.37
C SER A 174 9.64 -19.13 -6.77
N LYS A 175 9.99 -19.93 -7.78
CA LYS A 175 9.16 -21.05 -8.24
C LYS A 175 8.98 -22.12 -7.17
N GLU A 176 10.04 -22.36 -6.40
CA GLU A 176 10.08 -23.37 -5.36
C GLU A 176 10.46 -22.76 -4.02
N PRO A 177 9.93 -23.29 -2.92
CA PRO A 177 10.35 -22.89 -1.59
C PRO A 177 11.77 -23.40 -1.30
N ASN A 178 12.41 -22.73 -0.35
CA ASN A 178 13.70 -23.19 0.19
C ASN A 178 13.51 -24.47 1.04
N ARG A 179 14.61 -25.01 1.61
CA ARG A 179 14.59 -26.21 2.46
C ARG A 179 13.72 -26.08 3.72
N LYS A 180 13.33 -24.85 4.11
CA LYS A 180 12.43 -24.59 5.23
C LYS A 180 10.97 -24.43 4.81
N GLY A 181 10.65 -24.61 3.52
CA GLY A 181 9.32 -24.40 2.98
C GLY A 181 8.96 -22.93 2.74
N GLU A 182 9.94 -22.02 2.77
CA GLU A 182 9.71 -20.58 2.59
C GLU A 182 10.05 -20.15 1.16
N TYR A 183 9.20 -19.30 0.58
CA TYR A 183 9.45 -18.67 -0.71
C TYR A 183 10.33 -17.42 -0.55
N SER A 184 11.19 -17.17 -1.51
CA SER A 184 11.90 -15.89 -1.62
C SER A 184 11.14 -14.94 -2.54
N PHE A 185 11.21 -13.64 -2.22
CA PHE A 185 10.50 -12.59 -2.92
C PHE A 185 11.46 -11.54 -3.45
N THR A 186 11.19 -11.07 -4.66
CA THR A 186 11.97 -10.02 -5.31
C THR A 186 11.05 -8.84 -5.63
N LEU A 187 11.48 -7.64 -5.29
CA LEU A 187 10.82 -6.41 -5.72
C LEU A 187 11.21 -6.14 -7.17
N VAL A 188 10.26 -6.40 -8.09
CA VAL A 188 10.48 -6.20 -9.52
C VAL A 188 10.36 -4.73 -9.89
N LYS A 189 9.34 -4.05 -9.34
CA LYS A 189 9.06 -2.64 -9.65
C LYS A 189 8.32 -1.96 -8.49
N LEU A 190 8.65 -0.70 -8.24
CA LEU A 190 7.82 0.22 -7.47
C LEU A 190 6.84 0.88 -8.46
N LEU A 191 5.56 0.55 -8.34
CA LEU A 191 4.50 1.01 -9.24
C LEU A 191 3.95 2.37 -8.82
N GLY A 192 4.02 2.71 -7.54
CA GLY A 192 3.55 4.00 -7.04
C GLY A 192 3.91 4.21 -5.57
N GLU A 193 4.00 5.48 -5.21
CA GLU A 193 4.11 5.98 -3.84
C GLU A 193 2.70 6.21 -3.33
N GLY A 194 2.26 5.38 -2.38
CA GLY A 194 0.87 5.30 -1.96
C GLY A 194 0.11 4.15 -2.62
N TRP A 195 -1.17 4.06 -2.30
CA TRP A 195 -2.04 2.96 -2.78
C TRP A 195 -2.97 3.38 -3.92
N TYR A 196 -2.69 4.50 -4.55
CA TYR A 196 -3.54 5.08 -5.60
C TYR A 196 -3.64 4.21 -6.84
N GLY A 197 -4.83 4.20 -7.45
CA GLY A 197 -5.18 3.33 -8.57
C GLY A 197 -4.96 3.93 -9.97
N LEU A 198 -4.19 5.01 -10.10
CA LEU A 198 -4.04 5.79 -11.33
C LEU A 198 -3.53 5.02 -12.57
N SER A 199 -2.92 3.85 -12.40
CA SER A 199 -2.34 3.10 -13.53
C SER A 199 -3.35 2.31 -14.38
N ALA A 200 -4.63 2.34 -14.08
CA ALA A 200 -5.64 1.55 -14.78
C ALA A 200 -6.44 2.32 -15.86
N ALA A 201 -6.09 3.58 -16.10
CA ALA A 201 -6.71 4.37 -17.18
C ALA A 201 -5.78 4.40 -18.40
N LYS A 202 -5.63 3.25 -19.07
CA LYS A 202 -5.17 3.16 -20.46
C LYS A 202 -6.23 2.48 -21.29
#